data_533dadafffa17a52bedbc5168ab65968
#
_entry.id   533dadafffa17a52bedbc5168ab65968
#
_cell.length_a   1.000
_cell.length_b   1.000
_cell.length_c   1.000
_cell.angle_alpha   90.00
_cell.angle_beta   90.00
_cell.angle_gamma   90.00
#
_symmetry.space_group_name_H-M   'P 1'
#
loop_
_entity.id
_entity.type
_entity.pdbx_description
1 polymer ?
#
loop_
_entity_poly.entity_id
_entity_poly.type
_entity_poly.pdbx_seq_one_letter_code
_entity_poly.pdbx_strand_id
1 'polypeptide(L)'
;MAALVNRQWRVARYPRPDEVIGPQHFAWTSEAAREPADGEFLVRTLCLAPVPAQRGYLEKSHHSFLENLPVGEVMRGRGVGQIIASRHP
;
A
#
# COMPACT_ATOMS: atom_id res chain seq x y z
N MET A 1 -19.14 8.23 -17.14
CA MET A 1 -18.74 7.92 -15.77
C MET A 1 -17.40 8.56 -15.46
N ALA A 2 -17.30 9.29 -14.38
CA ALA A 2 -16.04 9.92 -14.03
C ALA A 2 -15.00 8.84 -13.71
N ALA A 3 -13.75 9.05 -14.16
CA ALA A 3 -12.68 8.15 -13.83
C ALA A 3 -12.38 8.17 -12.33
N LEU A 4 -12.24 6.99 -11.74
CA LEU A 4 -11.83 6.87 -10.35
C LEU A 4 -10.34 7.11 -10.24
N VAL A 5 -9.94 7.75 -9.15
CA VAL A 5 -8.53 8.03 -8.85
C VAL A 5 -8.08 7.13 -7.72
N ASN A 6 -6.96 6.48 -7.91
CA ASN A 6 -6.30 5.68 -6.88
C ASN A 6 -5.16 6.50 -6.27
N ARG A 7 -5.33 6.87 -5.01
CA ARG A 7 -4.31 7.59 -4.24
C ARG A 7 -3.54 6.60 -3.40
N GLN A 8 -2.22 6.76 -3.41
CA GLN A 8 -1.34 5.75 -2.83
C GLN A 8 -0.19 6.39 -2.07
N TRP A 9 0.24 5.73 -1.02
CA TRP A 9 1.52 5.99 -0.39
C TRP A 9 2.52 4.99 -0.93
N ARG A 10 3.58 5.50 -1.56
CA ARG A 10 4.69 4.68 -2.06
C ARG A 10 5.90 4.84 -1.18
N VAL A 11 6.71 3.79 -1.10
CA VAL A 11 7.97 3.85 -0.35
C VAL A 11 8.94 4.75 -1.10
N ALA A 12 9.38 5.85 -0.46
CA ALA A 12 10.36 6.78 -1.03
C ALA A 12 11.78 6.42 -0.61
N ARG A 13 11.96 6.05 0.65
CA ARG A 13 13.25 5.58 1.17
C ARG A 13 13.03 4.77 2.44
N TYR A 14 13.99 3.93 2.76
CA TYR A 14 13.94 3.17 4.00
C TYR A 14 14.40 4.04 5.18
N PRO A 15 13.74 3.89 6.34
CA PRO A 15 14.22 4.54 7.56
C PRO A 15 15.54 3.89 8.03
N ARG A 16 16.40 4.66 8.67
CA ARG A 16 17.56 4.12 9.37
C ARG A 16 17.09 3.36 10.61
N PRO A 17 17.91 2.43 11.16
CA PRO A 17 17.48 1.61 12.29
C PRO A 17 17.03 2.41 13.53
N ASP A 18 17.61 3.58 13.75
CA ASP A 18 17.30 4.46 14.86
C ASP A 18 16.32 5.59 14.49
N GLU A 19 15.82 5.59 13.28
CA GLU A 19 14.97 6.65 12.76
C GLU A 19 13.50 6.32 12.97
N VAL A 20 12.72 7.30 13.43
CA VAL A 20 11.28 7.17 13.51
C VAL A 20 10.68 7.32 12.12
N ILE A 21 9.76 6.45 11.76
CA ILE A 21 9.08 6.52 10.48
C ILE A 21 8.23 7.79 10.43
N GLY A 22 8.37 8.55 9.36
CA GLY A 22 7.63 9.77 9.15
C GLY A 22 7.33 10.00 7.67
N PRO A 23 6.70 11.15 7.35
CA PRO A 23 6.29 11.45 5.97
C PRO A 23 7.43 11.44 4.96
N GLN A 24 8.66 11.70 5.39
CA GLN A 24 9.83 11.72 4.51
C GLN A 24 10.16 10.36 3.90
N HIS A 25 9.62 9.28 4.46
CA HIS A 25 9.85 7.92 3.97
C HIS A 25 8.89 7.51 2.87
N PHE A 26 7.88 8.35 2.59
CA PHE A 26 6.81 8.01 1.66
C PHE A 26 6.59 9.11 0.63
N ALA A 27 6.10 8.72 -0.53
CA ALA A 27 5.64 9.64 -1.55
C ALA A 27 4.14 9.44 -1.76
N TRP A 28 3.39 10.55 -1.74
CA TRP A 28 1.96 10.54 -2.04
C TRP A 28 1.78 10.64 -3.54
N THR A 29 1.16 9.62 -4.12
CA THR A 29 0.95 9.55 -5.57
C THR A 29 -0.50 9.28 -5.89
N SER A 30 -0.91 9.62 -7.10
CA SER A 30 -2.23 9.30 -7.60
C SER A 30 -2.15 8.84 -9.05
N GLU A 31 -3.03 7.92 -9.39
CA GLU A 31 -3.16 7.43 -10.76
C GLU A 31 -4.62 7.04 -11.01
N ALA A 32 -4.99 6.86 -12.26
CA ALA A 32 -6.32 6.37 -12.58
C ALA A 32 -6.48 4.95 -12.03
N ALA A 33 -7.61 4.68 -11.38
CA ALA A 33 -7.91 3.35 -10.91
C ALA A 33 -8.12 2.43 -12.11
N ARG A 34 -7.42 1.31 -12.13
CA ARG A 34 -7.55 0.30 -13.17
C ARG A 34 -8.87 -0.46 -12.99
N GLU A 35 -9.54 -0.77 -14.10
CA GLU A 35 -10.69 -1.65 -14.02
C GLU A 35 -10.27 -3.08 -13.65
N PRO A 36 -11.12 -3.81 -12.91
CA PRO A 36 -10.78 -5.19 -12.57
C PRO A 36 -10.71 -6.07 -13.81
N ALA A 37 -9.67 -6.90 -13.87
CA ALA A 37 -9.55 -7.94 -14.88
C ALA A 37 -10.37 -9.17 -14.46
N ASP A 38 -10.40 -10.19 -15.32
CA ASP A 38 -11.11 -11.44 -14.99
C ASP A 38 -10.57 -12.04 -13.71
N GLY A 39 -11.46 -12.39 -12.80
CA GLY A 39 -11.12 -12.94 -11.49
C GLY A 39 -10.75 -11.90 -10.45
N GLU A 40 -10.80 -10.60 -10.79
CA GLU A 40 -10.48 -9.51 -9.89
C GLU A 40 -11.72 -8.74 -9.46
N PHE A 41 -11.57 -7.98 -8.40
CA PHE A 41 -12.58 -7.00 -7.98
C PHE A 41 -11.87 -5.72 -7.54
N LEU A 42 -12.62 -4.62 -7.61
CA LEU A 42 -12.12 -3.30 -7.21
C LEU A 42 -12.69 -2.94 -5.85
N VAL A 43 -11.84 -2.52 -4.94
CA VAL A 43 -12.22 -2.18 -3.56
C VAL A 43 -11.99 -0.70 -3.33
N ARG A 44 -12.99 -0.04 -2.75
CA ARG A 44 -12.83 1.28 -2.16
C ARG A 44 -12.42 1.11 -0.71
N THR A 45 -11.22 1.55 -0.37
CA THR A 45 -10.75 1.49 1.02
C THR A 45 -11.54 2.46 1.89
N LEU A 46 -12.06 1.97 2.99
CA LEU A 46 -12.81 2.77 3.97
C LEU A 46 -11.99 3.08 5.21
N CYS A 47 -11.22 2.10 5.68
CA CYS A 47 -10.40 2.23 6.88
C CYS A 47 -9.08 1.52 6.67
N LEU A 48 -8.01 2.07 7.24
CA LEU A 48 -6.71 1.42 7.31
C LEU A 48 -6.41 1.06 8.75
N ALA A 49 -5.73 -0.06 8.95
CA ALA A 49 -5.35 -0.55 10.26
C ALA A 49 -3.81 -0.66 10.36
N PRO A 50 -3.12 0.46 10.65
CA PRO A 50 -1.67 0.42 10.82
C PRO A 50 -1.29 -0.46 12.01
N VAL A 51 -0.27 -1.29 11.81
CA VAL A 51 0.27 -2.16 12.86
C VAL A 51 1.79 -2.08 12.88
N PRO A 52 2.43 -2.27 14.06
CA PRO A 52 3.90 -2.17 14.14
C PRO A 52 4.64 -3.13 13.21
N ALA A 53 4.08 -4.29 12.94
CA ALA A 53 4.69 -5.27 12.04
C ALA A 53 4.92 -4.73 10.62
N GLN A 54 4.20 -3.70 10.20
CA GLN A 54 4.37 -3.10 8.87
C GLN A 54 5.74 -2.45 8.69
N ARG A 55 6.41 -2.08 9.78
CA ARG A 55 7.78 -1.58 9.70
C ARG A 55 8.72 -2.60 9.07
N GLY A 56 8.45 -3.89 9.21
CA GLY A 56 9.23 -4.94 8.59
C GLY A 56 9.35 -4.85 7.07
N TYR A 57 8.37 -4.23 6.41
CA TYR A 57 8.44 -4.00 4.96
C TYR A 57 9.51 -2.96 4.58
N LEU A 58 9.93 -2.13 5.53
CA LEU A 58 10.84 -1.01 5.30
C LEU A 58 12.23 -1.26 5.89
N GLU A 59 12.45 -2.37 6.56
CA GLU A 59 13.71 -2.70 7.23
C GLU A 59 14.48 -3.77 6.46
N LYS A 60 15.75 -3.49 6.18
CA LYS A 60 16.67 -4.49 5.63
C LYS A 60 17.17 -5.39 6.75
N SER A 61 16.28 -6.14 7.36
CA SER A 61 16.61 -7.03 8.45
C SER A 61 16.48 -8.48 8.00
N HIS A 62 17.52 -9.28 8.27
CA HIS A 62 17.49 -10.72 8.01
C HIS A 62 16.62 -11.48 9.02
N HIS A 63 16.12 -10.79 10.03
CA HIS A 63 15.31 -11.40 11.08
C HIS A 63 13.81 -11.25 10.83
N SER A 64 13.43 -10.49 9.79
CA SER A 64 12.03 -10.34 9.41
C SER A 64 11.63 -11.41 8.41
N PHE A 65 10.50 -12.07 8.66
CA PHE A 65 9.91 -12.98 7.68
C PHE A 65 9.08 -12.24 6.63
N LEU A 66 8.97 -10.91 6.74
CA LEU A 66 8.33 -10.07 5.74
C LEU A 66 9.37 -9.64 4.72
N GLU A 67 9.01 -9.76 3.44
CA GLU A 67 9.85 -9.25 2.37
C GLU A 67 9.85 -7.73 2.37
N ASN A 68 11.02 -7.13 2.18
CA ASN A 68 11.13 -5.69 2.01
C ASN A 68 10.40 -5.25 0.75
N LEU A 69 9.67 -4.14 0.83
CA LEU A 69 9.11 -3.50 -0.34
C LEU A 69 10.21 -2.70 -1.04
N PRO A 70 10.39 -2.87 -2.36
CA PRO A 70 11.29 -2.00 -3.11
C PRO A 70 10.86 -0.54 -3.03
N VAL A 71 11.83 0.37 -3.10
CA VAL A 71 11.54 1.80 -3.23
C VAL A 71 10.73 2.03 -4.51
N GLY A 72 9.68 2.83 -4.41
CA GLY A 72 8.75 3.08 -5.51
C GLY A 72 7.49 2.23 -5.47
N GLU A 73 7.47 1.16 -4.69
CA GLU A 73 6.29 0.31 -4.54
C GLU A 73 5.26 0.94 -3.59
N VAL A 74 4.00 0.59 -3.81
CA VAL A 74 2.91 1.01 -2.93
C VAL A 74 3.07 0.34 -1.58
N MET A 75 2.94 1.12 -0.50
CA MET A 75 3.03 0.58 0.86
C MET A 75 1.90 -0.42 1.11
N ARG A 76 2.24 -1.53 1.71
CA ARG A 76 1.29 -2.58 2.08
C ARG A 76 0.76 -2.35 3.49
N GLY A 77 -0.46 -2.81 3.69
CA GLY A 77 -1.09 -2.74 5.00
C GLY A 77 -2.39 -3.51 5.00
N ARG A 78 -3.11 -3.39 6.09
CA ARG A 78 -4.42 -3.99 6.27
C ARG A 78 -5.48 -2.91 6.33
N GLY A 79 -6.69 -3.28 5.92
CA GLY A 79 -7.81 -2.35 5.96
C GLY A 79 -9.12 -3.05 5.70
N VAL A 80 -10.16 -2.25 5.72
CA VAL A 80 -11.52 -2.65 5.38
C VAL A 80 -11.98 -1.78 4.23
N GLY A 81 -12.64 -2.38 3.26
CA GLY A 81 -13.14 -1.66 2.13
C GLY A 81 -14.45 -2.23 1.60
N GLN A 82 -15.01 -1.54 0.63
CA GLN A 82 -16.23 -1.94 -0.06
C GLN A 82 -15.90 -2.33 -1.48
N ILE A 83 -16.40 -3.48 -1.91
CA ILE A 83 -16.28 -3.88 -3.32
C ILE A 83 -17.22 -3.00 -4.14
N ILE A 84 -16.67 -2.26 -5.11
CA ILE A 84 -17.46 -1.35 -5.95
C ILE A 84 -17.55 -1.80 -7.40
N ALA A 85 -16.75 -2.76 -7.81
CA ALA A 85 -16.83 -3.41 -9.11
C ALA A 85 -16.19 -4.78 -9.01
N SER A 86 -16.75 -5.77 -9.70
CA SER A 86 -16.23 -7.13 -9.63
C SER A 86 -16.36 -7.85 -10.96
N ARG A 87 -15.30 -8.58 -11.31
CA ARG A 87 -15.30 -9.58 -12.39
C ARG A 87 -14.93 -10.96 -11.84
N HIS A 88 -15.19 -11.15 -10.57
CA HIS A 88 -15.02 -12.43 -9.88
C HIS A 88 -16.40 -13.03 -9.63
N PRO A 89 -16.62 -14.33 -9.92
CA PRO A 89 -17.88 -15.00 -9.67
C PRO A 89 -18.23 -15.10 -8.20
#